data_f3e0b7c6a546d8f08cfb1cc0b989dcf0
#
_entry.id   f3e0b7c6a546d8f08cfb1cc0b989dcf0
#
_cell.length_a   1.000
_cell.length_b   1.000
_cell.length_c   1.000
_cell.angle_alpha   90.00
_cell.angle_beta   90.00
_cell.angle_gamma   90.00
#
_symmetry.space_group_name_H-M   'P 1'
#
loop_
_entity.id
_entity.type
_entity.pdbx_description
1 polymer ?
#
loop_
_entity_poly.entity_id
_entity_poly.type
_entity_poly.pdbx_seq_one_letter_code
_entity_poly.pdbx_strand_id
1 'polypeptide(L)'
;MSDVRLIFSVQAVRAFLYGFSSILIGASLAQSGLDETSVGIVFTAMLLGMAISSLAVGRWGEAIGRRRVYGALLVVMGAAGTVFALTGSVPFLVLAALTGTLSTDPNESGPITSVEQAMLASTPPTERSRVYGRYNAVAYLAGAAGALVAGGPAALRELLPALPPDQRWLLVMPFGAAVCAVLASRLSSAVEVDASIAPVERGLRRSRSTVRRLAALFSLDAFAGGFIVQSFIVFWFGRQFGADAALMGLVFFGVGLLQAASSVIAGWLGARIGLLNTMVFSHLPSNVLLALIPLSPTLLVAVALLLARSMLSQMDVPARQAYVAALVDPTERTAAAAYTNAARHVVRPAGPALASVSMGMSAGLPFLVAGGLKVVYDIALYFAFRRVRLGDD
;
A
#
# COMPACT_ATOMS: atom_id res chain seq x y z
N MET A 1 26.30 5.06 -11.26
CA MET A 1 24.97 5.66 -10.94
C MET A 1 25.02 6.11 -9.50
N SER A 2 24.37 7.22 -9.12
CA SER A 2 24.24 7.58 -7.70
C SER A 2 23.30 6.58 -6.99
N ASP A 3 23.50 6.34 -5.69
CA ASP A 3 22.66 5.42 -4.90
C ASP A 3 21.18 5.76 -5.01
N VAL A 4 20.83 7.05 -5.01
CA VAL A 4 19.46 7.52 -5.20
C VAL A 4 18.85 7.03 -6.52
N ARG A 5 19.61 7.07 -7.63
CA ARG A 5 19.14 6.56 -8.92
C ARG A 5 18.97 5.04 -8.92
N LEU A 6 19.86 4.31 -8.24
CA LEU A 6 19.72 2.86 -8.07
C LEU A 6 18.48 2.50 -7.28
N ILE A 7 18.23 3.18 -6.14
CA ILE A 7 17.02 2.97 -5.34
C ILE A 7 15.76 3.27 -6.15
N PHE A 8 15.73 4.36 -6.94
CA PHE A 8 14.60 4.68 -7.81
C PHE A 8 14.37 3.64 -8.90
N SER A 9 15.47 3.09 -9.48
CA SER A 9 15.35 2.03 -10.49
C SER A 9 14.77 0.75 -9.89
N VAL A 10 15.23 0.35 -8.69
CA VAL A 10 14.66 -0.80 -7.97
C VAL A 10 13.20 -0.54 -7.61
N GLN A 11 12.87 0.65 -7.10
CA GLN A 11 11.49 1.04 -6.80
C GLN A 11 10.59 0.95 -8.03
N ALA A 12 11.05 1.42 -9.21
CA ALA A 12 10.28 1.35 -10.44
C ALA A 12 9.97 -0.10 -10.85
N VAL A 13 11.00 -0.97 -10.86
CA VAL A 13 10.82 -2.39 -11.19
C VAL A 13 9.90 -3.07 -10.16
N ARG A 14 10.13 -2.85 -8.88
CA ARG A 14 9.35 -3.45 -7.80
C ARG A 14 7.88 -2.99 -7.81
N ALA A 15 7.64 -1.68 -7.98
CA ALA A 15 6.28 -1.14 -8.05
C ALA A 15 5.53 -1.66 -9.28
N PHE A 16 6.21 -1.80 -10.43
CA PHE A 16 5.66 -2.45 -11.61
C PHE A 16 5.25 -3.89 -11.29
N LEU A 17 6.15 -4.68 -10.68
CA LEU A 17 5.87 -6.05 -10.29
C LEU A 17 4.70 -6.15 -9.30
N TYR A 18 4.60 -5.24 -8.35
CA TYR A 18 3.49 -5.22 -7.39
C TYR A 18 2.16 -4.83 -8.05
N GLY A 19 2.17 -3.86 -8.96
CA GLY A 19 0.98 -3.54 -9.75
C GLY A 19 0.52 -4.73 -10.59
N PHE A 20 1.44 -5.40 -11.27
CA PHE A 20 1.19 -6.60 -12.05
C PHE A 20 0.68 -7.76 -11.18
N SER A 21 1.39 -8.08 -10.11
CA SER A 21 1.05 -9.23 -9.26
C SER A 21 -0.24 -9.03 -8.47
N SER A 22 -0.55 -7.81 -8.01
CA SER A 22 -1.78 -7.56 -7.25
C SER A 22 -3.05 -7.83 -8.08
N ILE A 23 -3.02 -7.56 -9.38
CA ILE A 23 -4.11 -7.89 -10.29
C ILE A 23 -4.18 -9.42 -10.51
N LEU A 24 -3.05 -10.04 -10.85
CA LEU A 24 -3.03 -11.49 -11.13
C LEU A 24 -3.35 -12.34 -9.90
N ILE A 25 -2.89 -11.96 -8.71
CA ILE A 25 -3.23 -12.64 -7.45
C ILE A 25 -4.74 -12.56 -7.23
N GLY A 26 -5.34 -11.37 -7.30
CA GLY A 26 -6.77 -11.20 -7.11
C GLY A 26 -7.61 -11.99 -8.13
N ALA A 27 -7.25 -11.91 -9.43
CA ALA A 27 -7.94 -12.61 -10.50
C ALA A 27 -7.76 -14.15 -10.40
N SER A 28 -6.54 -14.62 -10.10
CA SER A 28 -6.27 -16.06 -9.92
C SER A 28 -7.01 -16.64 -8.72
N LEU A 29 -7.07 -15.92 -7.60
CA LEU A 29 -7.84 -16.35 -6.43
C LEU A 29 -9.35 -16.37 -6.73
N ALA A 30 -9.88 -15.44 -7.52
CA ALA A 30 -11.27 -15.46 -7.95
C ALA A 30 -11.63 -16.70 -8.79
N GLN A 31 -10.68 -17.17 -9.60
CA GLN A 31 -10.82 -18.34 -10.49
C GLN A 31 -10.43 -19.67 -9.82
N SER A 32 -9.76 -19.65 -8.67
CA SER A 32 -9.17 -20.83 -8.02
C SER A 32 -10.19 -21.82 -7.45
N GLY A 33 -11.45 -21.40 -7.29
CA GLY A 33 -12.47 -22.19 -6.59
C GLY A 33 -12.31 -22.23 -5.06
N LEU A 34 -11.32 -21.49 -4.50
CA LEU A 34 -11.18 -21.35 -3.05
C LEU A 34 -12.38 -20.60 -2.45
N ASP A 35 -12.75 -20.98 -1.23
CA ASP A 35 -13.76 -20.27 -0.45
C ASP A 35 -13.24 -18.90 0.03
N GLU A 36 -14.17 -18.02 0.38
CA GLU A 36 -13.85 -16.65 0.80
C GLU A 36 -12.94 -16.62 2.05
N THR A 37 -13.10 -17.61 2.95
CA THR A 37 -12.30 -17.71 4.17
C THR A 37 -10.83 -18.00 3.83
N SER A 38 -10.57 -18.95 2.95
CA SER A 38 -9.20 -19.28 2.47
C SER A 38 -8.54 -18.08 1.81
N VAL A 39 -9.26 -17.35 0.96
CA VAL A 39 -8.77 -16.12 0.31
C VAL A 39 -8.46 -15.04 1.36
N GLY A 40 -9.34 -14.85 2.32
CA GLY A 40 -9.13 -13.92 3.43
C GLY A 40 -7.92 -14.25 4.29
N ILE A 41 -7.67 -15.53 4.55
CA ILE A 41 -6.47 -15.99 5.26
C ILE A 41 -5.20 -15.62 4.48
N VAL A 42 -5.18 -15.82 3.16
CA VAL A 42 -4.03 -15.45 2.31
C VAL A 42 -3.78 -13.94 2.36
N PHE A 43 -4.80 -13.10 2.17
CA PHE A 43 -4.63 -11.65 2.23
C PHE A 43 -4.24 -11.17 3.64
N THR A 44 -4.80 -11.78 4.69
CA THR A 44 -4.41 -11.50 6.07
C THR A 44 -2.94 -11.83 6.29
N ALA A 45 -2.47 -12.99 5.81
CA ALA A 45 -1.07 -13.41 5.90
C ALA A 45 -0.15 -12.44 5.16
N MET A 46 -0.54 -11.91 4.00
CA MET A 46 0.24 -10.90 3.27
C MET A 46 0.43 -9.62 4.11
N LEU A 47 -0.65 -9.06 4.67
CA LEU A 47 -0.57 -7.85 5.47
C LEU A 47 0.12 -8.09 6.81
N LEU A 48 -0.11 -9.24 7.46
CA LEU A 48 0.54 -9.62 8.71
C LEU A 48 2.03 -9.82 8.49
N GLY A 49 2.41 -10.53 7.42
CA GLY A 49 3.79 -10.70 7.02
C GLY A 49 4.49 -9.36 6.80
N MET A 50 3.85 -8.43 6.10
CA MET A 50 4.38 -7.07 5.90
C MET A 50 4.58 -6.32 7.22
N ALA A 51 3.61 -6.39 8.14
CA ALA A 51 3.73 -5.75 9.44
C ALA A 51 4.89 -6.34 10.26
N ILE A 52 4.96 -7.67 10.39
CA ILE A 52 6.00 -8.38 11.13
C ILE A 52 7.38 -8.12 10.52
N SER A 53 7.52 -8.28 9.21
CA SER A 53 8.80 -8.09 8.52
C SER A 53 9.26 -6.63 8.57
N SER A 54 8.34 -5.64 8.49
CA SER A 54 8.70 -4.22 8.66
C SER A 54 9.17 -3.92 10.08
N LEU A 55 8.55 -4.50 11.11
CA LEU A 55 9.00 -4.38 12.50
C LEU A 55 10.37 -5.04 12.70
N ALA A 56 10.58 -6.22 12.12
CA ALA A 56 11.86 -6.93 12.16
C ALA A 56 12.99 -6.10 11.50
N VAL A 57 12.71 -5.53 10.32
CA VAL A 57 13.65 -4.62 9.64
C VAL A 57 13.94 -3.39 10.49
N GLY A 58 12.92 -2.77 11.07
CA GLY A 58 13.11 -1.62 11.97
C GLY A 58 13.94 -1.94 13.21
N ARG A 59 13.85 -3.19 13.74
CA ARG A 59 14.55 -3.60 14.95
C ARG A 59 15.98 -4.08 14.70
N TRP A 60 16.21 -4.80 13.60
CA TRP A 60 17.48 -5.50 13.36
C TRP A 60 18.16 -5.06 12.04
N GLY A 61 17.47 -4.31 11.19
CA GLY A 61 17.98 -3.99 9.87
C GLY A 61 19.29 -3.21 9.86
N GLU A 62 19.48 -2.31 10.82
CA GLU A 62 20.73 -1.55 10.96
C GLU A 62 21.87 -2.42 11.51
N ALA A 63 21.60 -3.32 12.43
CA ALA A 63 22.60 -4.22 13.00
C ALA A 63 23.11 -5.26 11.98
N ILE A 64 22.24 -5.72 11.08
CA ILE A 64 22.59 -6.66 10.00
C ILE A 64 23.28 -5.94 8.82
N GLY A 65 22.93 -4.67 8.61
CA GLY A 65 23.33 -3.83 7.48
C GLY A 65 22.22 -3.70 6.44
N ARG A 66 21.89 -2.46 6.08
CA ARG A 66 20.77 -2.12 5.17
C ARG A 66 20.89 -2.81 3.82
N ARG A 67 22.07 -2.87 3.23
CA ARG A 67 22.32 -3.52 1.92
C ARG A 67 22.06 -5.01 1.97
N ARG A 68 22.50 -5.71 3.04
CA ARG A 68 22.29 -7.15 3.21
C ARG A 68 20.81 -7.48 3.38
N VAL A 69 20.13 -6.75 4.26
CA VAL A 69 18.69 -6.91 4.49
C VAL A 69 17.91 -6.63 3.21
N TYR A 70 18.26 -5.57 2.49
CA TYR A 70 17.63 -5.20 1.23
C TYR A 70 17.76 -6.31 0.18
N GLY A 71 18.97 -6.82 -0.04
CA GLY A 71 19.22 -7.92 -0.96
C GLY A 71 18.46 -9.19 -0.58
N ALA A 72 18.47 -9.55 0.71
CA ALA A 72 17.74 -10.71 1.21
C ALA A 72 16.22 -10.59 0.99
N LEU A 73 15.63 -9.44 1.26
CA LEU A 73 14.21 -9.19 1.03
C LEU A 73 13.83 -9.30 -0.45
N LEU A 74 14.69 -8.84 -1.37
CA LEU A 74 14.47 -8.96 -2.81
C LEU A 74 14.51 -10.44 -3.26
N VAL A 75 15.44 -11.22 -2.76
CA VAL A 75 15.49 -12.66 -3.03
C VAL A 75 14.24 -13.37 -2.49
N VAL A 76 13.84 -13.06 -1.27
CA VAL A 76 12.62 -13.61 -0.67
C VAL A 76 11.37 -13.21 -1.46
N MET A 77 11.30 -11.99 -1.99
CA MET A 77 10.23 -11.55 -2.89
C MET A 77 10.13 -12.44 -4.13
N GLY A 78 11.26 -12.75 -4.76
CA GLY A 78 11.30 -13.65 -5.91
C GLY A 78 10.83 -15.07 -5.57
N ALA A 79 11.31 -15.61 -4.45
CA ALA A 79 10.90 -16.93 -3.96
C ALA A 79 9.40 -17.00 -3.64
N ALA A 80 8.87 -16.01 -2.95
CA ALA A 80 7.45 -15.92 -2.63
C ALA A 80 6.59 -15.81 -3.90
N GLY A 81 6.99 -15.00 -4.87
CA GLY A 81 6.33 -14.92 -6.18
C GLY A 81 6.34 -16.26 -6.94
N THR A 82 7.44 -17.02 -6.86
CA THR A 82 7.54 -18.35 -7.44
C THR A 82 6.55 -19.33 -6.80
N VAL A 83 6.43 -19.32 -5.47
CA VAL A 83 5.44 -20.15 -4.77
C VAL A 83 4.02 -19.80 -5.22
N PHE A 84 3.66 -18.53 -5.26
CA PHE A 84 2.33 -18.09 -5.75
C PHE A 84 2.07 -18.51 -7.20
N ALA A 85 3.10 -18.53 -8.06
CA ALA A 85 2.98 -18.94 -9.45
C ALA A 85 2.75 -20.47 -9.60
N LEU A 86 3.31 -21.27 -8.71
CA LEU A 86 3.42 -22.73 -8.91
C LEU A 86 2.38 -23.55 -8.15
N THR A 87 1.75 -22.99 -7.10
CA THR A 87 0.81 -23.74 -6.26
C THR A 87 -0.47 -22.98 -5.99
N GLY A 88 -1.59 -23.71 -5.93
CA GLY A 88 -2.88 -23.21 -5.39
C GLY A 88 -3.15 -23.69 -3.94
N SER A 89 -2.19 -24.37 -3.31
CA SER A 89 -2.34 -24.90 -1.96
C SER A 89 -2.28 -23.78 -0.92
N VAL A 90 -3.35 -23.59 -0.16
CA VAL A 90 -3.48 -22.51 0.83
C VAL A 90 -2.32 -22.46 1.84
N PRO A 91 -1.84 -23.57 2.43
CA PRO A 91 -0.72 -23.53 3.36
C PRO A 91 0.56 -22.92 2.74
N PHE A 92 0.90 -23.28 1.50
CA PHE A 92 2.08 -22.74 0.81
C PHE A 92 1.89 -21.28 0.42
N LEU A 93 0.67 -20.88 -0.01
CA LEU A 93 0.33 -19.47 -0.26
C LEU A 93 0.46 -18.63 1.01
N VAL A 94 0.00 -19.15 2.15
CA VAL A 94 0.12 -18.47 3.46
C VAL A 94 1.58 -18.34 3.89
N LEU A 95 2.40 -19.38 3.74
CA LEU A 95 3.83 -19.30 4.06
C LEU A 95 4.55 -18.26 3.21
N ALA A 96 4.30 -18.24 1.90
CA ALA A 96 4.87 -17.23 1.00
C ALA A 96 4.36 -15.82 1.34
N ALA A 97 3.08 -15.68 1.66
CA ALA A 97 2.46 -14.41 2.09
C ALA A 97 3.08 -13.86 3.37
N LEU A 98 3.33 -14.73 4.38
CA LEU A 98 3.92 -14.34 5.66
C LEU A 98 5.36 -13.82 5.55
N THR A 99 6.05 -14.00 4.42
CA THR A 99 7.35 -13.34 4.17
C THR A 99 7.24 -11.81 4.19
N GLY A 100 6.04 -11.26 3.90
CA GLY A 100 5.78 -9.83 3.86
C GLY A 100 6.44 -9.10 2.69
N THR A 101 6.96 -9.83 1.71
CA THR A 101 7.65 -9.28 0.53
C THR A 101 6.75 -9.18 -0.70
N LEU A 102 5.58 -9.81 -0.67
CA LEU A 102 4.52 -9.63 -1.66
C LEU A 102 3.57 -8.53 -1.19
N SER A 103 3.03 -7.77 -2.14
CA SER A 103 2.11 -6.69 -1.81
C SER A 103 0.74 -6.90 -2.44
N THR A 104 -0.28 -6.49 -1.71
CA THR A 104 -1.68 -6.43 -2.18
C THR A 104 -1.98 -5.13 -2.93
N ASP A 105 -1.10 -4.14 -2.79
CA ASP A 105 -1.21 -2.81 -3.39
C ASP A 105 0.16 -2.34 -3.90
N PRO A 106 0.28 -1.70 -5.08
CA PRO A 106 1.58 -1.29 -5.64
C PRO A 106 2.30 -0.22 -4.81
N ASN A 107 1.58 0.57 -4.03
CA ASN A 107 2.09 1.68 -3.23
C ASN A 107 2.14 1.39 -1.73
N GLU A 108 2.08 0.12 -1.35
CA GLU A 108 2.05 -0.26 0.05
C GLU A 108 3.43 -0.14 0.71
N SER A 109 3.44 0.32 1.97
CA SER A 109 4.66 0.42 2.77
C SER A 109 4.97 -0.93 3.42
N GLY A 110 5.85 -1.70 2.80
CA GLY A 110 6.35 -2.98 3.32
C GLY A 110 7.80 -2.89 3.81
N PRO A 111 8.40 -4.03 4.17
CA PRO A 111 9.76 -4.08 4.69
C PRO A 111 10.81 -3.55 3.71
N ILE A 112 10.64 -3.82 2.39
CA ILE A 112 11.52 -3.33 1.34
C ILE A 112 11.45 -1.80 1.26
N THR A 113 10.24 -1.23 1.24
CA THR A 113 10.01 0.23 1.24
C THR A 113 10.62 0.89 2.46
N SER A 114 10.54 0.23 3.63
CA SER A 114 11.12 0.75 4.89
C SER A 114 12.64 0.89 4.77
N VAL A 115 13.33 -0.09 4.17
CA VAL A 115 14.79 -0.03 3.92
C VAL A 115 15.13 1.07 2.91
N GLU A 116 14.38 1.16 1.80
CA GLU A 116 14.60 2.19 0.76
C GLU A 116 14.44 3.60 1.34
N GLN A 117 13.39 3.83 2.12
CA GLN A 117 13.15 5.12 2.77
C GLN A 117 14.24 5.45 3.81
N ALA A 118 14.73 4.46 4.55
CA ALA A 118 15.84 4.63 5.48
C ALA A 118 17.15 5.01 4.75
N MET A 119 17.42 4.40 3.59
CA MET A 119 18.57 4.77 2.75
C MET A 119 18.44 6.18 2.15
N LEU A 120 17.24 6.56 1.72
CA LEU A 120 16.97 7.89 1.18
C LEU A 120 16.97 8.98 2.26
N ALA A 121 16.83 8.64 3.54
CA ALA A 121 16.90 9.60 4.65
C ALA A 121 18.26 10.25 4.82
N SER A 122 19.33 9.68 4.25
CA SER A 122 20.68 10.30 4.17
C SER A 122 20.75 11.52 3.24
N THR A 123 19.73 11.74 2.40
CA THR A 123 19.63 12.92 1.53
C THR A 123 19.55 14.22 2.36
N PRO A 124 20.18 15.32 1.93
CA PRO A 124 20.12 16.60 2.61
C PRO A 124 18.67 17.04 2.92
N PRO A 125 18.39 17.63 4.10
CA PRO A 125 17.03 18.00 4.51
C PRO A 125 16.29 18.87 3.49
N THR A 126 16.99 19.78 2.81
CA THR A 126 16.44 20.68 1.79
C THR A 126 15.95 19.98 0.53
N GLU A 127 16.50 18.81 0.21
CA GLU A 127 16.13 18.02 -0.98
C GLU A 127 15.20 16.84 -0.65
N ARG A 128 15.10 16.49 0.62
CA ARG A 128 14.42 15.27 1.09
C ARG A 128 12.97 15.20 0.63
N SER A 129 12.21 16.30 0.77
CA SER A 129 10.81 16.37 0.32
C SER A 129 10.68 16.10 -1.19
N ARG A 130 11.56 16.65 -2.01
CA ARG A 130 11.58 16.44 -3.45
C ARG A 130 11.93 14.98 -3.81
N VAL A 131 12.88 14.38 -3.10
CA VAL A 131 13.31 12.98 -3.32
C VAL A 131 12.16 12.03 -2.99
N TYR A 132 11.51 12.19 -1.83
CA TYR A 132 10.35 11.34 -1.46
C TYR A 132 9.15 11.56 -2.39
N GLY A 133 8.89 12.79 -2.81
CA GLY A 133 7.83 13.07 -3.79
C GLY A 133 8.06 12.35 -5.12
N ARG A 134 9.29 12.38 -5.63
CA ARG A 134 9.67 11.64 -6.85
C ARG A 134 9.62 10.12 -6.66
N TYR A 135 10.07 9.64 -5.51
CA TYR A 135 10.01 8.22 -5.15
C TYR A 135 8.57 7.70 -5.19
N ASN A 136 7.63 8.42 -4.59
CA ASN A 136 6.21 8.07 -4.61
C ASN A 136 5.61 8.18 -6.02
N ALA A 137 5.96 9.21 -6.79
CA ALA A 137 5.49 9.34 -8.16
C ALA A 137 5.93 8.17 -9.05
N VAL A 138 7.19 7.72 -8.91
CA VAL A 138 7.70 6.52 -9.59
C VAL A 138 6.89 5.29 -9.19
N ALA A 139 6.56 5.13 -7.91
CA ALA A 139 5.77 4.00 -7.42
C ALA A 139 4.36 3.98 -8.03
N TYR A 140 3.66 5.13 -8.05
CA TYR A 140 2.31 5.23 -8.64
C TYR A 140 2.32 4.92 -10.14
N LEU A 141 3.23 5.55 -10.89
CA LEU A 141 3.27 5.39 -12.35
C LEU A 141 3.70 3.98 -12.75
N ALA A 142 4.76 3.45 -12.12
CA ALA A 142 5.23 2.10 -12.41
C ALA A 142 4.21 1.04 -11.98
N GLY A 143 3.55 1.22 -10.82
CA GLY A 143 2.49 0.33 -10.36
C GLY A 143 1.27 0.34 -11.28
N ALA A 144 0.86 1.52 -11.76
CA ALA A 144 -0.21 1.64 -12.76
C ALA A 144 0.15 0.91 -14.06
N ALA A 145 1.38 1.11 -14.57
CA ALA A 145 1.85 0.41 -15.76
C ALA A 145 1.89 -1.12 -15.56
N GLY A 146 2.31 -1.59 -14.38
CA GLY A 146 2.28 -3.00 -14.02
C GLY A 146 0.86 -3.57 -14.00
N ALA A 147 -0.09 -2.84 -13.44
CA ALA A 147 -1.50 -3.23 -13.43
C ALA A 147 -2.05 -3.35 -14.87
N LEU A 148 -1.75 -2.39 -15.74
CA LEU A 148 -2.15 -2.44 -17.15
C LEU A 148 -1.60 -3.69 -17.85
N VAL A 149 -0.31 -3.97 -17.68
CA VAL A 149 0.35 -5.13 -18.31
C VAL A 149 -0.18 -6.46 -17.77
N ALA A 150 -0.75 -6.48 -16.56
CA ALA A 150 -1.37 -7.68 -16.00
C ALA A 150 -2.55 -8.23 -16.83
N GLY A 151 -3.17 -7.40 -17.66
CA GLY A 151 -4.17 -7.86 -18.65
C GLY A 151 -3.58 -8.58 -19.87
N GLY A 152 -2.27 -8.41 -20.12
CA GLY A 152 -1.60 -9.00 -21.28
C GLY A 152 -1.70 -10.52 -21.37
N PRO A 153 -1.50 -11.30 -20.30
CA PRO A 153 -1.67 -12.74 -20.31
C PRO A 153 -3.03 -13.22 -20.86
N ALA A 154 -4.13 -12.60 -20.42
CA ALA A 154 -5.47 -12.94 -20.89
C ALA A 154 -5.63 -12.64 -22.39
N ALA A 155 -5.25 -11.43 -22.80
CA ALA A 155 -5.31 -11.03 -24.21
C ALA A 155 -4.43 -11.91 -25.13
N LEU A 156 -3.24 -12.30 -24.66
CA LEU A 156 -2.36 -13.20 -25.41
C LEU A 156 -2.95 -14.60 -25.56
N ARG A 157 -3.70 -15.10 -24.57
CA ARG A 157 -4.34 -16.42 -24.68
C ARG A 157 -5.49 -16.47 -25.68
N GLU A 158 -6.14 -15.36 -25.96
CA GLU A 158 -7.12 -15.29 -27.04
C GLU A 158 -6.47 -15.58 -28.41
N LEU A 159 -5.22 -15.15 -28.59
CA LEU A 159 -4.44 -15.38 -29.81
C LEU A 159 -3.68 -16.71 -29.77
N LEU A 160 -3.22 -17.14 -28.61
CA LEU A 160 -2.41 -18.32 -28.39
C LEU A 160 -2.95 -19.12 -27.18
N PRO A 161 -3.99 -19.97 -27.41
CA PRO A 161 -4.66 -20.73 -26.32
C PRO A 161 -3.74 -21.69 -25.52
N ALA A 162 -2.59 -22.03 -26.07
CA ALA A 162 -1.59 -22.88 -25.41
C ALA A 162 -0.81 -22.17 -24.28
N LEU A 163 -0.96 -20.86 -24.12
CA LEU A 163 -0.28 -20.11 -23.08
C LEU A 163 -0.80 -20.49 -21.68
N PRO A 164 0.08 -20.44 -20.66
CA PRO A 164 -0.28 -20.83 -19.31
C PRO A 164 -1.34 -19.91 -18.69
N PRO A 165 -2.08 -20.40 -17.65
CA PRO A 165 -3.06 -19.61 -16.93
C PRO A 165 -2.42 -18.39 -16.24
N ASP A 166 -3.24 -17.39 -15.88
CA ASP A 166 -2.80 -16.10 -15.32
C ASP A 166 -1.85 -16.24 -14.14
N GLN A 167 -2.12 -17.20 -13.24
CA GLN A 167 -1.29 -17.47 -12.08
C GLN A 167 0.18 -17.74 -12.43
N ARG A 168 0.45 -18.47 -13.53
CA ARG A 168 1.82 -18.84 -13.95
C ARG A 168 2.67 -17.64 -14.38
N TRP A 169 2.03 -16.55 -14.78
CA TRP A 169 2.73 -15.32 -15.14
C TRP A 169 3.34 -14.60 -13.94
N LEU A 170 2.97 -14.98 -12.71
CA LEU A 170 3.68 -14.54 -11.51
C LEU A 170 5.15 -15.01 -11.48
N LEU A 171 5.58 -15.92 -12.36
CA LEU A 171 7.00 -16.25 -12.57
C LEU A 171 7.82 -15.05 -13.09
N VAL A 172 7.21 -13.97 -13.52
CA VAL A 172 7.91 -12.68 -13.76
C VAL A 172 8.52 -12.12 -12.48
N MET A 173 7.94 -12.43 -11.30
CA MET A 173 8.43 -11.93 -10.01
C MET A 173 9.88 -12.32 -9.70
N PRO A 174 10.32 -13.59 -9.79
CA PRO A 174 11.72 -13.94 -9.54
C PRO A 174 12.69 -13.29 -10.53
N PHE A 175 12.31 -13.10 -11.80
CA PHE A 175 13.16 -12.40 -12.76
C PHE A 175 13.32 -10.93 -12.40
N GLY A 176 12.23 -10.24 -12.11
CA GLY A 176 12.28 -8.85 -11.68
C GLY A 176 12.99 -8.68 -10.32
N ALA A 177 12.81 -9.63 -9.39
CA ALA A 177 13.54 -9.66 -8.13
C ALA A 177 15.05 -9.82 -8.34
N ALA A 178 15.47 -10.66 -9.30
CA ALA A 178 16.87 -10.81 -9.67
C ALA A 178 17.45 -9.50 -10.25
N VAL A 179 16.70 -8.81 -11.13
CA VAL A 179 17.08 -7.48 -11.64
C VAL A 179 17.24 -6.49 -10.49
N CYS A 180 16.27 -6.44 -9.57
CA CYS A 180 16.33 -5.59 -8.38
C CYS A 180 17.55 -5.93 -7.50
N ALA A 181 17.84 -7.22 -7.27
CA ALA A 181 18.98 -7.66 -6.47
C ALA A 181 20.32 -7.28 -7.12
N VAL A 182 20.46 -7.40 -8.46
CA VAL A 182 21.63 -6.94 -9.21
C VAL A 182 21.79 -5.43 -9.11
N LEU A 183 20.73 -4.64 -9.20
CA LEU A 183 20.80 -3.18 -9.00
C LEU A 183 21.16 -2.84 -7.56
N ALA A 184 20.58 -3.52 -6.59
CA ALA A 184 20.85 -3.31 -5.16
C ALA A 184 22.29 -3.67 -4.78
N SER A 185 22.90 -4.69 -5.41
CA SER A 185 24.30 -5.05 -5.17
C SER A 185 25.30 -3.96 -5.54
N ARG A 186 24.90 -3.02 -6.40
CA ARG A 186 25.72 -1.86 -6.83
C ARG A 186 25.60 -0.65 -5.89
N LEU A 187 24.80 -0.71 -4.84
CA LEU A 187 24.72 0.34 -3.83
C LEU A 187 26.06 0.48 -3.10
N SER A 188 26.48 1.70 -2.85
CA SER A 188 27.71 2.00 -2.12
C SER A 188 27.54 1.76 -0.61
N SER A 189 28.64 1.78 0.15
CA SER A 189 28.59 1.72 1.62
C SER A 189 28.00 2.99 2.24
N ALA A 190 27.87 4.08 1.49
CA ALA A 190 27.30 5.34 1.96
C ALA A 190 25.81 5.26 2.34
N VAL A 191 25.10 4.19 1.94
CA VAL A 191 23.69 3.96 2.35
C VAL A 191 23.59 3.29 3.73
N GLU A 192 24.69 2.77 4.28
CA GLU A 192 24.72 2.23 5.65
C GLU A 192 24.71 3.37 6.67
N VAL A 193 24.23 3.08 7.87
CA VAL A 193 24.30 4.05 8.99
C VAL A 193 25.74 4.13 9.49
N ASP A 194 26.24 5.34 9.66
CA ASP A 194 27.45 5.54 10.45
C ASP A 194 27.12 5.21 11.91
N ALA A 195 27.74 4.14 12.43
CA ALA A 195 27.51 3.64 13.80
C ALA A 195 27.84 4.70 14.88
N SER A 196 28.54 5.78 14.51
CA SER A 196 28.82 6.90 15.43
C SER A 196 27.64 7.84 15.64
N ILE A 197 26.61 7.79 14.77
CA ILE A 197 25.42 8.63 14.86
C ILE A 197 24.27 7.81 15.45
N ALA A 198 24.34 7.54 16.75
CA ALA A 198 23.21 6.94 17.46
C ALA A 198 21.99 7.88 17.36
N PRO A 199 20.82 7.41 16.90
CA PRO A 199 19.61 8.23 16.96
C PRO A 199 19.33 8.56 18.42
N VAL A 200 19.29 9.86 18.75
CA VAL A 200 18.74 10.29 20.03
C VAL A 200 17.24 10.03 19.96
N GLU A 201 16.80 8.86 20.39
CA GLU A 201 15.38 8.55 20.60
C GLU A 201 14.83 9.48 21.68
N ARG A 202 14.42 10.67 21.29
CA ARG A 202 13.57 11.51 22.14
C ARG A 202 12.16 10.98 22.00
N GLY A 203 11.76 10.15 22.97
CA GLY A 203 10.39 9.63 23.05
C GLY A 203 9.36 10.78 23.14
N LEU A 204 8.13 10.49 22.77
CA LEU A 204 6.99 11.40 22.88
C LEU A 204 6.78 11.82 24.36
N ARG A 205 6.91 13.10 24.65
CA ARG A 205 6.68 13.69 25.99
C ARG A 205 5.57 14.72 25.96
N ARG A 206 5.76 15.81 25.21
CA ARG A 206 4.82 16.95 25.14
C ARG A 206 3.58 16.62 24.29
N SER A 207 3.77 16.00 23.13
CA SER A 207 2.70 15.71 22.19
C SER A 207 2.03 14.35 22.39
N ARG A 208 2.40 13.60 23.45
CA ARG A 208 1.97 12.22 23.68
C ARG A 208 0.46 12.01 23.60
N SER A 209 -0.33 12.88 24.23
CA SER A 209 -1.80 12.77 24.24
C SER A 209 -2.38 12.98 22.83
N THR A 210 -1.92 14.00 22.12
CA THR A 210 -2.34 14.32 20.75
C THR A 210 -1.97 13.19 19.80
N VAL A 211 -0.74 12.69 19.86
CA VAL A 211 -0.25 11.60 19.01
C VAL A 211 -1.02 10.30 19.28
N ARG A 212 -1.36 9.98 20.51
CA ARG A 212 -2.18 8.78 20.83
C ARG A 212 -3.59 8.88 20.27
N ARG A 213 -4.23 10.06 20.32
CA ARG A 213 -5.56 10.28 19.71
C ARG A 213 -5.49 10.14 18.19
N LEU A 214 -4.50 10.75 17.55
CA LEU A 214 -4.27 10.60 16.11
C LEU A 214 -4.00 9.15 15.72
N ALA A 215 -3.14 8.46 16.47
CA ALA A 215 -2.83 7.06 16.22
C ALA A 215 -4.07 6.17 16.31
N ALA A 216 -4.95 6.37 17.30
CA ALA A 216 -6.19 5.63 17.43
C ALA A 216 -7.12 5.85 16.22
N LEU A 217 -7.29 7.11 15.78
CA LEU A 217 -8.11 7.44 14.62
C LEU A 217 -7.50 6.87 13.32
N PHE A 218 -6.19 7.05 13.12
CA PHE A 218 -5.50 6.49 11.94
C PHE A 218 -5.48 4.96 11.92
N SER A 219 -5.51 4.32 13.10
CA SER A 219 -5.68 2.88 13.21
C SER A 219 -7.05 2.43 12.72
N LEU A 220 -8.12 3.17 13.04
CA LEU A 220 -9.46 2.89 12.55
C LEU A 220 -9.53 2.98 11.02
N ASP A 221 -8.94 4.03 10.42
CA ASP A 221 -8.85 4.17 8.96
C ASP A 221 -8.04 3.02 8.33
N ALA A 222 -6.88 2.69 8.92
CA ALA A 222 -6.02 1.62 8.41
C ALA A 222 -6.68 0.24 8.51
N PHE A 223 -7.37 -0.04 9.62
CA PHE A 223 -8.16 -1.25 9.82
C PHE A 223 -9.24 -1.37 8.74
N ALA A 224 -10.03 -0.31 8.52
CA ALA A 224 -11.05 -0.26 7.49
C ALA A 224 -10.44 -0.43 6.07
N GLY A 225 -9.26 0.18 5.82
CA GLY A 225 -8.52 0.01 4.57
C GLY A 225 -8.04 -1.41 4.32
N GLY A 226 -7.84 -2.21 5.38
CA GLY A 226 -7.49 -3.63 5.30
C GLY A 226 -8.59 -4.49 4.67
N PHE A 227 -9.88 -4.11 4.79
CA PHE A 227 -11.00 -4.83 4.17
C PHE A 227 -10.95 -4.82 2.64
N ILE A 228 -10.41 -3.76 2.03
CA ILE A 228 -10.56 -3.46 0.62
C ILE A 228 -9.22 -3.16 -0.06
N VAL A 229 -8.22 -4.01 0.17
CA VAL A 229 -6.95 -3.93 -0.55
C VAL A 229 -7.15 -4.19 -2.05
N GLN A 230 -6.26 -3.69 -2.91
CA GLN A 230 -6.42 -3.78 -4.37
C GLN A 230 -6.68 -5.21 -4.84
N SER A 231 -5.89 -6.18 -4.41
CA SER A 231 -6.09 -7.59 -4.80
C SER A 231 -7.46 -8.15 -4.36
N PHE A 232 -7.99 -7.69 -3.20
CA PHE A 232 -9.34 -8.05 -2.77
C PHE A 232 -10.41 -7.43 -3.67
N ILE A 233 -10.24 -6.17 -4.08
CA ILE A 233 -11.17 -5.51 -5.02
C ILE A 233 -11.19 -6.29 -6.34
N VAL A 234 -10.03 -6.66 -6.89
CA VAL A 234 -9.94 -7.49 -8.10
C VAL A 234 -10.64 -8.83 -7.92
N PHE A 235 -10.37 -9.52 -6.79
CA PHE A 235 -11.04 -10.77 -6.44
C PHE A 235 -12.57 -10.60 -6.39
N TRP A 236 -13.06 -9.57 -5.72
CA TRP A 236 -14.49 -9.30 -5.58
C TRP A 236 -15.16 -8.98 -6.93
N PHE A 237 -14.55 -8.13 -7.76
CA PHE A 237 -15.07 -7.82 -9.09
C PHE A 237 -15.11 -9.07 -9.98
N GLY A 238 -14.11 -9.95 -9.87
CA GLY A 238 -14.09 -11.24 -10.55
C GLY A 238 -15.25 -12.14 -10.14
N ARG A 239 -15.52 -12.24 -8.83
CA ARG A 239 -16.61 -13.09 -8.28
C ARG A 239 -17.99 -12.50 -8.56
N GLN A 240 -18.16 -11.17 -8.43
CA GLN A 240 -19.46 -10.51 -8.53
C GLN A 240 -19.90 -10.25 -9.96
N PHE A 241 -18.98 -9.90 -10.85
CA PHE A 241 -19.26 -9.45 -12.20
C PHE A 241 -18.56 -10.29 -13.28
N GLY A 242 -17.75 -11.28 -12.91
CA GLY A 242 -16.93 -12.03 -13.87
C GLY A 242 -15.81 -11.19 -14.51
N ALA A 243 -15.39 -10.09 -13.87
CA ALA A 243 -14.35 -9.23 -14.39
C ALA A 243 -13.01 -9.98 -14.45
N ASP A 244 -12.37 -9.98 -15.60
CA ASP A 244 -11.09 -10.64 -15.83
C ASP A 244 -9.89 -9.74 -15.48
N ALA A 245 -8.69 -10.30 -15.56
CA ALA A 245 -7.46 -9.57 -15.30
C ALA A 245 -7.20 -8.44 -16.30
N ALA A 246 -7.68 -8.56 -17.56
CA ALA A 246 -7.50 -7.56 -18.60
C ALA A 246 -8.28 -6.29 -18.27
N LEU A 247 -9.57 -6.44 -17.95
CA LEU A 247 -10.42 -5.33 -17.54
C LEU A 247 -9.91 -4.69 -16.23
N MET A 248 -9.62 -5.51 -15.22
CA MET A 248 -9.16 -4.99 -13.93
C MET A 248 -7.79 -4.33 -14.02
N GLY A 249 -6.91 -4.81 -14.89
CA GLY A 249 -5.64 -4.16 -15.20
C GLY A 249 -5.82 -2.75 -15.76
N LEU A 250 -6.74 -2.59 -16.74
CA LEU A 250 -7.07 -1.29 -17.30
C LEU A 250 -7.72 -0.36 -16.26
N VAL A 251 -8.66 -0.88 -15.46
CA VAL A 251 -9.32 -0.11 -14.40
C VAL A 251 -8.30 0.39 -13.39
N PHE A 252 -7.39 -0.47 -12.89
CA PHE A 252 -6.38 -0.08 -11.92
C PHE A 252 -5.24 0.76 -12.51
N PHE A 253 -5.00 0.69 -13.81
CA PHE A 253 -4.20 1.71 -14.49
C PHE A 253 -4.84 3.10 -14.34
N GLY A 254 -6.13 3.22 -14.66
CA GLY A 254 -6.89 4.46 -14.47
C GLY A 254 -6.92 4.92 -13.00
N VAL A 255 -7.14 4.00 -12.06
CA VAL A 255 -7.07 4.25 -10.61
C VAL A 255 -5.72 4.86 -10.23
N GLY A 256 -4.61 4.27 -10.67
CA GLY A 256 -3.27 4.75 -10.35
C GLY A 256 -2.99 6.16 -10.88
N LEU A 257 -3.42 6.47 -12.12
CA LEU A 257 -3.31 7.82 -12.68
C LEU A 257 -4.14 8.84 -11.88
N LEU A 258 -5.38 8.50 -11.53
CA LEU A 258 -6.26 9.36 -10.75
C LEU A 258 -5.72 9.59 -9.34
N GLN A 259 -5.16 8.57 -8.71
CA GLN A 259 -4.52 8.67 -7.39
C GLN A 259 -3.27 9.55 -7.42
N ALA A 260 -2.45 9.44 -8.48
CA ALA A 260 -1.30 10.31 -8.68
C ALA A 260 -1.73 11.78 -8.82
N ALA A 261 -2.74 12.06 -9.65
CA ALA A 261 -3.31 13.40 -9.80
C ALA A 261 -3.91 13.91 -8.48
N SER A 262 -4.66 13.06 -7.77
CA SER A 262 -5.27 13.37 -6.47
C SER A 262 -4.23 13.82 -5.44
N SER A 263 -3.10 13.12 -5.33
CA SER A 263 -2.04 13.46 -4.38
C SER A 263 -1.35 14.80 -4.69
N VAL A 264 -1.26 15.17 -5.98
CA VAL A 264 -0.72 16.49 -6.38
C VAL A 264 -1.69 17.61 -6.04
N ILE A 265 -2.99 17.41 -6.32
CA ILE A 265 -4.04 18.39 -6.04
C ILE A 265 -4.18 18.64 -4.52
N ALA A 266 -3.89 17.65 -3.69
CA ALA A 266 -3.95 17.74 -2.24
C ALA A 266 -3.11 18.88 -1.66
N GLY A 267 -1.92 19.13 -2.22
CA GLY A 267 -1.06 20.23 -1.77
C GLY A 267 -1.69 21.61 -2.01
N TRP A 268 -2.27 21.80 -3.19
CA TRP A 268 -3.00 23.02 -3.54
C TRP A 268 -4.26 23.22 -2.69
N LEU A 269 -5.03 22.14 -2.49
CA LEU A 269 -6.24 22.17 -1.69
C LEU A 269 -5.93 22.46 -0.21
N GLY A 270 -4.89 21.82 0.34
CA GLY A 270 -4.43 22.04 1.71
C GLY A 270 -4.03 23.50 2.00
N ALA A 271 -3.44 24.18 1.02
CA ALA A 271 -3.11 25.61 1.13
C ALA A 271 -4.36 26.51 1.11
N ARG A 272 -5.48 26.08 0.47
CA ARG A 272 -6.70 26.88 0.34
C ARG A 272 -7.71 26.71 1.47
N ILE A 273 -7.98 25.45 1.84
CA ILE A 273 -9.03 25.13 2.83
C ILE A 273 -8.47 24.60 4.15
N GLY A 274 -7.13 24.47 4.25
CA GLY A 274 -6.44 23.93 5.42
C GLY A 274 -6.31 22.40 5.39
N LEU A 275 -5.31 21.90 6.12
CA LEU A 275 -4.94 20.47 6.09
C LEU A 275 -6.06 19.57 6.61
N LEU A 276 -6.68 19.88 7.74
CA LEU A 276 -7.76 19.08 8.32
C LEU A 276 -8.98 19.00 7.38
N ASN A 277 -9.39 20.14 6.82
CA ASN A 277 -10.52 20.17 5.89
C ASN A 277 -10.21 19.39 4.62
N THR A 278 -8.97 19.46 4.11
CA THR A 278 -8.54 18.66 2.95
C THR A 278 -8.62 17.17 3.27
N MET A 279 -8.12 16.72 4.42
CA MET A 279 -8.22 15.32 4.84
C MET A 279 -9.67 14.85 4.86
N VAL A 280 -10.56 15.58 5.56
CA VAL A 280 -11.93 15.11 5.80
C VAL A 280 -12.80 15.26 4.56
N PHE A 281 -12.83 16.42 3.92
CA PHE A 281 -13.78 16.72 2.85
C PHE A 281 -13.42 16.11 1.50
N SER A 282 -12.18 15.61 1.31
CA SER A 282 -11.86 14.76 0.18
C SER A 282 -12.11 13.27 0.48
N HIS A 283 -11.79 12.84 1.70
CA HIS A 283 -11.84 11.43 2.07
C HIS A 283 -13.28 10.95 2.33
N LEU A 284 -14.11 11.75 2.98
CA LEU A 284 -15.49 11.39 3.30
C LEU A 284 -16.33 11.07 2.05
N PRO A 285 -16.38 11.89 0.97
CA PRO A 285 -17.08 11.53 -0.24
C PRO A 285 -16.49 10.27 -0.91
N SER A 286 -15.17 10.11 -0.91
CA SER A 286 -14.51 8.90 -1.41
C SER A 286 -14.99 7.64 -0.68
N ASN A 287 -15.21 7.71 0.64
CA ASN A 287 -15.67 6.59 1.44
C ASN A 287 -17.16 6.27 1.27
N VAL A 288 -17.97 7.30 1.01
CA VAL A 288 -19.37 7.11 0.60
C VAL A 288 -19.44 6.41 -0.75
N LEU A 289 -18.65 6.86 -1.74
CA LEU A 289 -18.57 6.21 -3.05
C LEU A 289 -18.09 4.75 -2.91
N LEU A 290 -17.15 4.47 -2.01
CA LEU A 290 -16.72 3.11 -1.71
C LEU A 290 -17.87 2.23 -1.21
N ALA A 291 -18.67 2.73 -0.26
CA ALA A 291 -19.81 2.00 0.29
C ALA A 291 -20.91 1.76 -0.77
N LEU A 292 -21.00 2.59 -1.81
CA LEU A 292 -21.96 2.43 -2.90
C LEU A 292 -21.55 1.39 -3.96
N ILE A 293 -20.26 1.02 -4.04
CA ILE A 293 -19.78 0.04 -5.05
C ILE A 293 -20.60 -1.26 -5.03
N PRO A 294 -20.85 -1.94 -3.89
CA PRO A 294 -21.58 -3.20 -3.88
C PRO A 294 -23.06 -3.07 -4.21
N LEU A 295 -23.62 -1.87 -4.20
CA LEU A 295 -25.01 -1.59 -4.58
C LEU A 295 -25.17 -1.33 -6.09
N SER A 296 -24.06 -1.41 -6.85
CA SER A 296 -24.07 -1.16 -8.29
C SER A 296 -24.84 -2.24 -9.04
N PRO A 297 -25.80 -1.85 -9.91
CA PRO A 297 -26.58 -2.82 -10.68
C PRO A 297 -25.76 -3.45 -11.82
N THR A 298 -24.67 -2.81 -12.26
CA THR A 298 -23.83 -3.25 -13.36
C THR A 298 -22.35 -3.03 -13.09
N LEU A 299 -21.50 -3.81 -13.77
CA LEU A 299 -20.05 -3.66 -13.73
C LEU A 299 -19.60 -2.23 -14.08
N LEU A 300 -20.23 -1.62 -15.08
CA LEU A 300 -19.88 -0.25 -15.52
C LEU A 300 -20.08 0.77 -14.40
N VAL A 301 -21.20 0.68 -13.66
CA VAL A 301 -21.48 1.57 -12.51
C VAL A 301 -20.47 1.33 -11.39
N ALA A 302 -20.16 0.07 -11.09
CA ALA A 302 -19.16 -0.27 -10.06
C ALA A 302 -17.77 0.29 -10.41
N VAL A 303 -17.33 0.17 -11.67
CA VAL A 303 -16.07 0.74 -12.18
C VAL A 303 -16.10 2.26 -12.12
N ALA A 304 -17.19 2.89 -12.54
CA ALA A 304 -17.32 4.35 -12.47
C ALA A 304 -17.20 4.88 -11.03
N LEU A 305 -17.85 4.21 -10.07
CA LEU A 305 -17.74 4.55 -8.65
C LEU A 305 -16.31 4.35 -8.12
N LEU A 306 -15.63 3.27 -8.52
CA LEU A 306 -14.24 2.99 -8.14
C LEU A 306 -13.28 4.06 -8.70
N LEU A 307 -13.45 4.49 -9.95
CA LEU A 307 -12.66 5.57 -10.55
C LEU A 307 -12.97 6.91 -9.90
N ALA A 308 -14.24 7.26 -9.70
CA ALA A 308 -14.66 8.51 -9.07
C ALA A 308 -14.10 8.63 -7.64
N ARG A 309 -14.17 7.56 -6.83
CA ARG A 309 -13.57 7.59 -5.49
C ARG A 309 -12.05 7.78 -5.54
N SER A 310 -11.38 7.21 -6.55
CA SER A 310 -9.91 7.25 -6.67
C SER A 310 -9.38 8.65 -6.91
N MET A 311 -10.19 9.54 -7.52
CA MET A 311 -9.86 10.96 -7.67
C MET A 311 -9.72 11.69 -6.32
N LEU A 312 -10.39 11.21 -5.28
CA LEU A 312 -10.46 11.86 -3.97
C LEU A 312 -9.64 11.12 -2.91
N SER A 313 -9.38 9.82 -3.12
CA SER A 313 -8.90 8.90 -2.09
C SER A 313 -7.47 9.12 -1.62
N GLN A 314 -6.62 9.83 -2.37
CA GLN A 314 -5.22 10.04 -2.02
C GLN A 314 -4.92 11.46 -1.54
N MET A 315 -5.91 12.35 -1.51
CA MET A 315 -5.72 13.73 -1.03
C MET A 315 -5.46 13.79 0.47
N ASP A 316 -5.96 12.83 1.25
CA ASP A 316 -5.76 12.77 2.69
C ASP A 316 -4.30 12.45 3.08
N VAL A 317 -3.56 11.68 2.27
CA VAL A 317 -2.24 11.18 2.64
C VAL A 317 -1.21 12.29 2.86
N PRO A 318 -0.93 13.19 1.90
CA PRO A 318 0.01 14.29 2.13
C PRO A 318 -0.51 15.31 3.15
N ALA A 319 -1.82 15.58 3.17
CA ALA A 319 -2.43 16.46 4.15
C ALA A 319 -2.28 15.92 5.58
N ARG A 320 -2.47 14.61 5.79
CA ARG A 320 -2.29 13.92 7.07
C ARG A 320 -0.84 13.99 7.56
N GLN A 321 0.13 13.72 6.68
CA GLN A 321 1.55 13.81 7.03
C GLN A 321 1.94 15.22 7.48
N ALA A 322 1.51 16.23 6.73
CA ALA A 322 1.73 17.63 7.07
C ALA A 322 1.00 18.02 8.37
N TYR A 323 -0.23 17.54 8.58
CA TYR A 323 -1.02 17.82 9.76
C TYR A 323 -0.39 17.28 11.04
N VAL A 324 0.09 16.02 11.02
CA VAL A 324 0.83 15.43 12.15
C VAL A 324 2.08 16.26 12.47
N ALA A 325 2.84 16.66 11.44
CA ALA A 325 4.05 17.46 11.63
C ALA A 325 3.77 18.87 12.21
N ALA A 326 2.61 19.47 11.85
CA ALA A 326 2.21 20.78 12.36
C ALA A 326 1.64 20.75 13.79
N LEU A 327 1.07 19.59 14.21
CA LEU A 327 0.44 19.46 15.53
C LEU A 327 1.42 19.12 16.66
N VAL A 328 2.60 18.61 16.33
CA VAL A 328 3.55 18.08 17.32
C VAL A 328 4.76 19.00 17.46
N ASP A 329 5.36 18.98 18.65
CA ASP A 329 6.63 19.68 18.91
C ASP A 329 7.67 19.30 17.82
N PRO A 330 8.40 20.25 17.25
CA PRO A 330 9.40 19.99 16.20
C PRO A 330 10.40 18.88 16.55
N THR A 331 10.77 18.75 17.82
CA THR A 331 11.70 17.73 18.31
C THR A 331 11.08 16.33 18.36
N GLU A 332 9.75 16.20 18.34
CA GLU A 332 8.99 14.95 18.44
C GLU A 332 8.38 14.48 17.10
N ARG A 333 8.55 15.25 16.01
CA ARG A 333 7.92 14.97 14.68
C ARG A 333 8.23 13.56 14.17
N THR A 334 9.48 13.12 14.25
CA THR A 334 9.92 11.79 13.81
C THR A 334 9.28 10.69 14.66
N ALA A 335 9.28 10.85 15.98
CA ALA A 335 8.66 9.88 16.89
C ALA A 335 7.13 9.80 16.70
N ALA A 336 6.47 10.93 16.46
CA ALA A 336 5.03 10.98 16.20
C ALA A 336 4.67 10.26 14.89
N ALA A 337 5.42 10.50 13.81
CA ALA A 337 5.24 9.82 12.53
C ALA A 337 5.46 8.31 12.68
N ALA A 338 6.53 7.90 13.35
CA ALA A 338 6.82 6.48 13.58
C ALA A 338 5.71 5.79 14.40
N TYR A 339 5.25 6.43 15.48
CA TYR A 339 4.22 5.87 16.35
C TYR A 339 2.86 5.74 15.61
N THR A 340 2.44 6.77 14.89
CA THR A 340 1.18 6.73 14.14
C THR A 340 1.21 5.72 13.00
N ASN A 341 2.34 5.58 12.29
CA ASN A 341 2.49 4.57 11.24
C ASN A 341 2.53 3.15 11.82
N ALA A 342 3.26 2.91 12.91
CA ALA A 342 3.30 1.61 13.58
C ALA A 342 1.89 1.16 14.03
N ALA A 343 1.11 2.07 14.63
CA ALA A 343 -0.25 1.79 15.05
C ALA A 343 -1.15 1.37 13.87
N ARG A 344 -1.01 2.00 12.71
CA ARG A 344 -1.74 1.64 11.48
C ARG A 344 -1.36 0.25 10.96
N HIS A 345 -0.06 -0.06 10.94
CA HIS A 345 0.43 -1.35 10.44
C HIS A 345 0.01 -2.54 11.30
N VAL A 346 -0.08 -2.36 12.62
CA VAL A 346 -0.48 -3.42 13.55
C VAL A 346 -1.93 -3.86 13.37
N VAL A 347 -2.84 -2.94 13.10
CA VAL A 347 -4.29 -3.24 13.03
C VAL A 347 -4.76 -3.63 11.64
N ARG A 348 -4.08 -3.19 10.58
CA ARG A 348 -4.49 -3.39 9.19
C ARG A 348 -4.65 -4.86 8.79
N PRO A 349 -3.80 -5.80 9.26
CA PRO A 349 -3.91 -7.23 8.93
C PRO A 349 -5.23 -7.89 9.37
N ALA A 350 -5.91 -7.36 10.38
CA ALA A 350 -7.21 -7.89 10.79
C ALA A 350 -8.33 -7.60 9.77
N GLY A 351 -8.14 -6.62 8.89
CA GLY A 351 -9.12 -6.23 7.88
C GLY A 351 -9.52 -7.37 6.93
N PRO A 352 -8.60 -8.01 6.21
CA PRO A 352 -8.96 -9.05 5.23
C PRO A 352 -9.62 -10.28 5.87
N ALA A 353 -9.21 -10.67 7.09
CA ALA A 353 -9.86 -11.77 7.82
C ALA A 353 -11.34 -11.47 8.07
N LEU A 354 -11.63 -10.26 8.54
CA LEU A 354 -13.02 -9.84 8.80
C LEU A 354 -13.77 -9.54 7.49
N ALA A 355 -13.07 -9.08 6.44
CA ALA A 355 -13.66 -8.91 5.12
C ALA A 355 -14.15 -10.24 4.56
N SER A 356 -13.36 -11.32 4.66
CA SER A 356 -13.78 -12.63 4.16
C SER A 356 -14.95 -13.21 4.95
N VAL A 357 -14.95 -13.11 6.29
CA VAL A 357 -16.08 -13.52 7.12
C VAL A 357 -17.34 -12.73 6.76
N SER A 358 -17.23 -11.42 6.62
CA SER A 358 -18.36 -10.56 6.25
C SER A 358 -18.85 -10.84 4.82
N MET A 359 -17.95 -11.19 3.89
CA MET A 359 -18.31 -11.56 2.53
C MET A 359 -19.13 -12.88 2.49
N GLY A 360 -18.85 -13.84 3.38
CA GLY A 360 -19.66 -15.04 3.55
C GLY A 360 -21.10 -14.75 4.01
N MET A 361 -21.35 -13.62 4.67
CA MET A 361 -22.70 -13.17 5.04
C MET A 361 -23.38 -12.42 3.89
N SER A 362 -22.67 -11.56 3.22
CA SER A 362 -23.10 -10.82 2.02
C SER A 362 -21.89 -10.34 1.23
N ALA A 363 -21.86 -10.56 -0.07
CA ALA A 363 -20.77 -10.20 -0.95
C ALA A 363 -20.40 -8.70 -0.86
N GLY A 364 -21.35 -7.82 -0.60
CA GLY A 364 -21.14 -6.36 -0.50
C GLY A 364 -20.72 -5.87 0.89
N LEU A 365 -20.87 -6.69 1.93
CA LEU A 365 -20.68 -6.25 3.31
C LEU A 365 -19.26 -5.73 3.61
N PRO A 366 -18.16 -6.29 3.05
CA PRO A 366 -16.83 -5.73 3.25
C PRO A 366 -16.70 -4.26 2.84
N PHE A 367 -17.32 -3.87 1.73
CA PHE A 367 -17.31 -2.48 1.24
C PHE A 367 -18.12 -1.54 2.12
N LEU A 368 -19.29 -1.99 2.55
CA LEU A 368 -20.18 -1.22 3.45
C LEU A 368 -19.52 -1.00 4.82
N VAL A 369 -18.90 -2.04 5.38
CA VAL A 369 -18.19 -1.95 6.66
C VAL A 369 -16.97 -1.02 6.51
N ALA A 370 -16.14 -1.23 5.47
CA ALA A 370 -14.98 -0.38 5.22
C ALA A 370 -15.37 1.09 5.02
N GLY A 371 -16.35 1.35 4.15
CA GLY A 371 -16.84 2.71 3.90
C GLY A 371 -17.43 3.35 5.14
N GLY A 372 -18.27 2.62 5.89
CA GLY A 372 -18.88 3.09 7.13
C GLY A 372 -17.84 3.42 8.22
N LEU A 373 -16.88 2.54 8.47
CA LEU A 373 -15.81 2.80 9.44
C LEU A 373 -14.94 4.00 9.05
N LYS A 374 -14.64 4.17 7.75
CA LYS A 374 -13.90 5.32 7.25
C LYS A 374 -14.70 6.62 7.37
N VAL A 375 -16.01 6.60 7.14
CA VAL A 375 -16.89 7.76 7.38
C VAL A 375 -16.89 8.11 8.86
N VAL A 376 -16.99 7.13 9.76
CA VAL A 376 -16.89 7.34 11.22
C VAL A 376 -15.53 7.96 11.58
N TYR A 377 -14.45 7.46 10.99
CA TYR A 377 -13.12 8.03 11.16
C TYR A 377 -13.07 9.52 10.75
N ASP A 378 -13.57 9.86 9.56
CA ASP A 378 -13.55 11.23 9.04
C ASP A 378 -14.33 12.18 9.93
N ILE A 379 -15.52 11.79 10.35
CA ILE A 379 -16.37 12.56 11.26
C ILE A 379 -15.69 12.73 12.63
N ALA A 380 -15.17 11.64 13.20
CA ALA A 380 -14.49 11.68 14.49
C ALA A 380 -13.23 12.55 14.45
N LEU A 381 -12.42 12.45 13.37
CA LEU A 381 -11.25 13.28 13.15
C LEU A 381 -11.63 14.78 13.10
N TYR A 382 -12.66 15.12 12.33
CA TYR A 382 -13.11 16.50 12.21
C TYR A 382 -13.52 17.08 13.55
N PHE A 383 -14.40 16.40 14.28
CA PHE A 383 -14.89 16.91 15.57
C PHE A 383 -13.82 16.94 16.66
N ALA A 384 -12.88 16.01 16.65
CA ALA A 384 -11.77 15.97 17.61
C ALA A 384 -10.78 17.12 17.42
N PHE A 385 -10.56 17.56 16.16
CA PHE A 385 -9.47 18.47 15.85
C PHE A 385 -9.86 19.80 15.22
N ARG A 386 -11.13 20.07 14.86
CA ARG A 386 -11.57 21.34 14.23
C ARG A 386 -11.31 22.61 15.04
N ARG A 387 -11.12 22.47 16.35
CA ARG A 387 -10.85 23.60 17.27
C ARG A 387 -9.36 23.73 17.62
N VAL A 388 -8.54 22.81 17.18
CA VAL A 388 -7.10 22.85 17.43
C VAL A 388 -6.48 23.83 16.44
N ARG A 389 -5.88 24.90 16.94
CA ARG A 389 -5.10 25.84 16.12
C ARG A 389 -3.76 25.19 15.82
N LEU A 390 -3.40 25.12 14.55
CA LEU A 390 -2.03 24.84 14.14
C LEU A 390 -1.22 26.07 14.50
N GLY A 391 -0.05 25.89 15.17
CA GLY A 391 0.84 27.02 15.46
C GLY A 391 1.25 27.66 14.13
N ASP A 392 1.02 28.96 13.99
CA ASP A 392 1.60 29.75 12.92
C ASP A 392 3.12 29.79 13.18
N ASP A 393 3.90 29.11 12.33
CA ASP A 393 5.37 29.27 12.21
C ASP A 393 5.67 30.43 11.25
#